data_438111e59b2712d4516b2f95e257ead0
#
_entry.id   438111e59b2712d4516b2f95e257ead0
#
_cell.length_a   1.000
_cell.length_b   1.000
_cell.length_c   1.000
_cell.angle_alpha   90.00
_cell.angle_beta   90.00
_cell.angle_gamma   90.00
#
_symmetry.space_group_name_H-M   'P 1'
#
loop_
_entity.id
_entity.type
_entity.pdbx_description
1 polymer ?
#
loop_
_entity_poly.entity_id
_entity_poly.type
_entity_poly.pdbx_seq_one_letter_code
_entity_poly.pdbx_strand_id
1 'polypeptide(L)'
;MPLSLSTNTLTKNGSAGSGTFQDVSNILLAEAIDNIEPAAPNKELVTNITIPSGHYQVTVPIYGRTTAVALSEGVDISPVQGPEIANVVTQTASEHGVMTFISDRLAYQGNDDAVAIVGEQHGRAVGRLLDQDIIGLFDGFSNSIGSAGAALNLNSIAVAVSFLRSDDSTYGPAPNPINASLHPEQIRRLITDVAGQTNSITTFGGEPIPTGLSEDIVKNYMRGRDPLFGVPIIESPNISRDGSDDAKGAVFSTRALHLAIENEIRAEEERDASLRGTEIVTVGVWGQGETVDVWGVEMLGDAVSLS
;
A
#
# COMPACT_ATOMS: atom_id res chain seq x y z
N MET A 1 24.30 -24.27 -7.30
CA MET A 1 24.42 -24.29 -8.77
C MET A 1 23.26 -23.49 -9.26
N PRO A 2 23.44 -22.43 -10.03
CA PRO A 2 22.30 -21.82 -10.68
C PRO A 2 21.70 -22.92 -11.57
N LEU A 3 20.44 -23.27 -11.35
CA LEU A 3 19.66 -24.02 -12.29
C LEU A 3 19.73 -23.22 -13.58
N SER A 4 20.53 -23.66 -14.53
CA SER A 4 20.44 -23.12 -15.87
C SER A 4 19.08 -23.57 -16.37
N LEU A 5 18.09 -22.77 -16.14
CA LEU A 5 16.85 -22.73 -16.86
C LEU A 5 17.21 -22.41 -18.31
N SER A 6 17.98 -23.30 -18.92
CA SER A 6 18.25 -23.15 -20.30
C SER A 6 16.89 -23.22 -20.97
N THR A 7 16.60 -22.28 -21.80
CA THR A 7 15.58 -22.28 -22.85
C THR A 7 15.40 -23.65 -23.51
N ASN A 8 16.19 -24.54 -23.15
CA ASN A 8 16.33 -25.90 -23.54
C ASN A 8 15.24 -26.82 -22.99
N THR A 9 14.63 -26.53 -21.85
CA THR A 9 13.57 -27.36 -21.31
C THR A 9 12.27 -27.19 -22.05
N LEU A 10 11.89 -25.96 -22.37
CA LEU A 10 10.68 -25.68 -23.13
C LEU A 10 10.79 -26.06 -24.62
N THR A 11 11.96 -25.87 -25.22
CA THR A 11 12.19 -26.28 -26.62
C THR A 11 12.39 -27.78 -26.78
N LYS A 12 12.93 -28.45 -25.81
CA LYS A 12 13.07 -29.91 -25.82
C LYS A 12 11.77 -30.65 -25.57
N ASN A 13 10.79 -30.02 -24.97
CA ASN A 13 9.45 -30.59 -24.87
C ASN A 13 8.78 -30.81 -26.22
N GLY A 14 9.21 -30.08 -27.25
CA GLY A 14 8.74 -30.26 -28.61
C GLY A 14 9.50 -31.31 -29.41
N SER A 15 10.71 -31.69 -29.01
CA SER A 15 11.57 -32.46 -29.86
C SER A 15 12.16 -33.67 -29.19
N ALA A 16 11.67 -34.63 -28.97
CA ALA A 16 12.35 -35.86 -28.53
C ALA A 16 12.55 -36.07 -27.04
N GLY A 17 11.51 -35.91 -26.32
CA GLY A 17 11.37 -36.78 -25.17
C GLY A 17 12.27 -36.55 -23.99
N SER A 18 12.78 -35.36 -23.80
CA SER A 18 13.42 -35.03 -22.53
C SER A 18 12.72 -33.93 -21.74
N GLY A 19 11.67 -33.37 -22.28
CA GLY A 19 10.80 -32.48 -21.51
C GLY A 19 9.77 -33.31 -20.75
N THR A 20 10.01 -33.57 -19.51
CA THR A 20 9.02 -34.17 -18.63
C THR A 20 8.16 -33.06 -18.03
N PHE A 21 6.93 -33.36 -17.63
CA PHE A 21 6.12 -32.44 -16.85
C PHE A 21 6.80 -32.01 -15.55
N GLN A 22 7.70 -32.82 -15.04
CA GLN A 22 8.54 -32.52 -13.92
C GLN A 22 9.49 -31.32 -14.18
N ASP A 23 9.98 -31.18 -15.41
CA ASP A 23 10.79 -30.03 -15.80
C ASP A 23 9.92 -28.78 -15.91
N VAL A 24 8.68 -28.90 -16.38
CA VAL A 24 7.69 -27.80 -16.42
C VAL A 24 7.31 -27.36 -15.00
N SER A 25 7.10 -28.33 -14.11
CA SER A 25 6.82 -28.07 -12.69
C SER A 25 7.99 -27.35 -11.99
N ASN A 26 9.23 -27.77 -12.27
CA ASN A 26 10.40 -27.09 -11.72
C ASN A 26 10.58 -25.66 -12.27
N ILE A 27 10.19 -25.42 -13.51
CA ILE A 27 10.18 -24.08 -14.11
C ILE A 27 9.10 -23.22 -13.45
N LEU A 28 7.89 -23.73 -13.28
CA LEU A 28 6.81 -23.04 -12.60
C LEU A 28 7.16 -22.73 -11.14
N LEU A 29 7.83 -23.64 -10.46
CA LEU A 29 8.31 -23.43 -9.11
C LEU A 29 9.39 -22.33 -9.04
N ALA A 30 10.32 -22.32 -9.98
CA ALA A 30 11.37 -21.31 -10.05
C ALA A 30 10.79 -19.93 -10.39
N GLU A 31 9.85 -19.84 -11.33
CA GLU A 31 9.15 -18.60 -11.67
C GLU A 31 8.28 -18.11 -10.51
N ALA A 32 7.66 -19.02 -9.75
CA ALA A 32 6.88 -18.66 -8.56
C ALA A 32 7.75 -18.08 -7.44
N ILE A 33 8.99 -18.53 -7.32
CA ILE A 33 9.95 -18.01 -6.35
C ILE A 33 10.50 -16.65 -6.80
N ASP A 34 10.76 -16.48 -8.09
CA ASP A 34 11.28 -15.22 -8.65
C ASP A 34 10.21 -14.11 -8.68
N ASN A 35 8.93 -14.47 -8.79
CA ASN A 35 7.79 -13.54 -8.73
C ASN A 35 7.22 -13.41 -7.30
N ILE A 36 8.09 -13.27 -6.31
CA ILE A 36 7.65 -12.89 -4.95
C ILE A 36 7.15 -11.45 -5.01
N GLU A 37 5.87 -11.31 -5.28
CA GLU A 37 5.21 -10.02 -5.15
C GLU A 37 5.02 -9.68 -3.67
N PRO A 38 5.27 -8.44 -3.27
CA PRO A 38 5.05 -8.02 -1.90
C PRO A 38 3.56 -8.17 -1.58
N ALA A 39 3.29 -8.66 -0.39
CA ALA A 39 1.94 -8.62 0.16
C ALA A 39 1.42 -7.16 0.19
N ALA A 40 0.17 -6.95 0.52
CA ALA A 40 -0.47 -5.64 0.60
C ALA A 40 0.06 -4.82 1.81
N PRO A 41 1.13 -4.03 1.68
CA PRO A 41 1.73 -3.32 2.81
C PRO A 41 0.83 -2.20 3.33
N ASN A 42 -0.06 -1.65 2.51
CA ASN A 42 -0.93 -0.54 2.89
C ASN A 42 -2.18 -1.00 3.66
N LYS A 43 -2.52 -2.29 3.65
CA LYS A 43 -3.66 -2.85 4.39
C LYS A 43 -3.61 -2.55 5.89
N GLU A 44 -2.42 -2.58 6.49
CA GLU A 44 -2.23 -2.33 7.91
C GLU A 44 -2.18 -0.84 8.28
N LEU A 45 -2.03 0.04 7.28
CA LEU A 45 -1.91 1.48 7.49
C LEU A 45 -3.25 2.20 7.53
N VAL A 46 -4.31 1.54 7.13
CA VAL A 46 -5.68 2.08 7.06
C VAL A 46 -6.56 1.51 8.15
N THR A 47 -7.69 2.15 8.42
CA THR A 47 -8.66 1.62 9.37
C THR A 47 -9.45 0.47 8.75
N ASN A 48 -9.30 -0.74 9.28
CA ASN A 48 -10.04 -1.91 8.83
C ASN A 48 -11.41 -1.97 9.55
N ILE A 49 -12.48 -2.11 8.77
CA ILE A 49 -13.86 -2.21 9.24
C ILE A 49 -14.46 -3.50 8.70
N THR A 50 -15.06 -4.31 9.55
CA THR A 50 -15.75 -5.52 9.10
C THR A 50 -17.19 -5.19 8.75
N ILE A 51 -17.65 -5.59 7.56
CA ILE A 51 -19.04 -5.50 7.15
C ILE A 51 -19.81 -6.67 7.78
N PRO A 52 -20.89 -6.42 8.52
CA PRO A 52 -21.67 -7.50 9.12
C PRO A 52 -22.29 -8.40 8.04
N SER A 53 -22.36 -9.69 8.32
CA SER A 53 -22.98 -10.67 7.42
C SER A 53 -24.43 -10.27 7.04
N GLY A 54 -24.73 -10.35 5.76
CA GLY A 54 -26.02 -9.94 5.20
C GLY A 54 -26.14 -8.46 4.83
N HIS A 55 -25.05 -7.71 4.97
CA HIS A 55 -24.95 -6.32 4.51
C HIS A 55 -23.85 -6.24 3.46
N TYR A 56 -24.09 -5.49 2.38
CA TYR A 56 -23.11 -5.24 1.33
C TYR A 56 -22.43 -3.86 1.44
N GLN A 57 -22.80 -3.08 2.45
CA GLN A 57 -22.28 -1.75 2.69
C GLN A 57 -22.16 -1.46 4.18
N VAL A 58 -21.22 -0.58 4.50
CA VAL A 58 -21.04 -0.01 5.83
C VAL A 58 -21.07 1.51 5.75
N THR A 59 -21.71 2.12 6.74
CA THR A 59 -21.80 3.57 6.85
C THR A 59 -21.02 4.05 8.07
N VAL A 60 -20.03 4.91 7.84
CA VAL A 60 -19.15 5.46 8.87
C VAL A 60 -19.53 6.90 9.13
N PRO A 61 -20.11 7.24 10.30
CA PRO A 61 -20.37 8.61 10.68
C PRO A 61 -19.09 9.29 11.16
N ILE A 62 -18.84 10.52 10.70
CA ILE A 62 -17.71 11.36 11.08
C ILE A 62 -18.22 12.52 11.89
N TYR A 63 -17.72 12.66 13.11
CA TYR A 63 -18.12 13.73 14.02
C TYR A 63 -17.21 14.93 13.89
N GLY A 64 -17.82 16.11 13.82
CA GLY A 64 -17.12 17.40 13.85
C GLY A 64 -16.62 17.75 15.25
N ARG A 65 -15.84 18.82 15.31
CA ARG A 65 -15.35 19.37 16.57
C ARG A 65 -16.43 20.14 17.28
N THR A 66 -16.49 19.99 18.60
CA THR A 66 -17.29 20.86 19.46
C THR A 66 -16.40 21.93 20.09
N THR A 67 -16.95 23.10 20.34
CA THR A 67 -16.23 24.23 20.93
C THR A 67 -16.59 24.37 22.40
N ALA A 68 -15.59 24.44 23.26
CA ALA A 68 -15.79 24.74 24.66
C ALA A 68 -15.93 26.26 24.85
N VAL A 69 -16.82 26.69 25.73
CA VAL A 69 -17.01 28.09 26.09
C VAL A 69 -16.62 28.34 27.55
N ALA A 70 -16.10 29.53 27.83
CA ALA A 70 -15.82 29.94 29.20
C ALA A 70 -17.14 30.15 29.94
N LEU A 71 -17.23 29.61 31.15
CA LEU A 71 -18.40 29.67 32.00
C LEU A 71 -18.28 30.83 33.00
N SER A 72 -19.38 31.51 33.24
CA SER A 72 -19.52 32.48 34.30
C SER A 72 -20.47 31.94 35.37
N GLU A 73 -20.19 32.20 36.65
CA GLU A 73 -21.02 31.75 37.76
C GLU A 73 -22.45 32.35 37.62
N GLY A 74 -23.47 31.48 37.74
CA GLY A 74 -24.87 31.89 37.71
C GLY A 74 -25.43 32.18 36.27
N VAL A 75 -24.67 31.85 35.24
CA VAL A 75 -25.11 32.02 33.82
C VAL A 75 -25.22 30.66 33.15
N ASP A 76 -26.34 30.40 32.47
CA ASP A 76 -26.54 29.18 31.69
C ASP A 76 -25.55 29.06 30.55
N ILE A 77 -25.16 27.80 30.25
CA ILE A 77 -24.30 27.48 29.09
C ILE A 77 -25.10 27.69 27.82
N SER A 78 -24.68 28.66 27.00
CA SER A 78 -25.26 28.94 25.70
C SER A 78 -24.14 29.22 24.71
N PRO A 79 -24.15 28.59 23.53
CA PRO A 79 -25.16 27.66 22.99
C PRO A 79 -24.97 26.21 23.49
N VAL A 80 -26.07 25.49 23.59
CA VAL A 80 -26.04 24.03 23.80
C VAL A 80 -25.64 23.38 22.48
N GLN A 81 -24.51 22.68 22.47
CA GLN A 81 -24.01 21.94 21.31
C GLN A 81 -24.33 20.46 21.48
N GLY A 82 -24.99 19.87 20.46
CA GLY A 82 -25.18 18.44 20.38
C GLY A 82 -24.00 17.77 19.61
N PRO A 83 -23.88 16.44 19.66
CA PRO A 83 -22.95 15.71 18.80
C PRO A 83 -23.37 15.94 17.33
N GLU A 84 -22.57 16.70 16.59
CA GLU A 84 -22.83 17.00 15.18
C GLU A 84 -22.11 16.00 14.30
N ILE A 85 -22.88 15.29 13.45
CA ILE A 85 -22.29 14.46 12.40
C ILE A 85 -21.89 15.41 11.27
N ALA A 86 -20.59 15.59 11.11
CA ALA A 86 -20.05 16.48 10.09
C ALA A 86 -20.12 15.87 8.68
N ASN A 87 -19.97 14.55 8.59
CA ASN A 87 -20.07 13.81 7.32
C ASN A 87 -20.47 12.36 7.58
N VAL A 88 -20.95 11.71 6.53
CA VAL A 88 -21.29 10.28 6.53
C VAL A 88 -20.71 9.65 5.28
N VAL A 89 -19.79 8.70 5.45
CA VAL A 89 -19.18 7.99 4.34
C VAL A 89 -19.77 6.58 4.28
N THR A 90 -20.31 6.21 3.12
CA THR A 90 -20.85 4.87 2.87
C THR A 90 -19.96 4.12 1.91
N GLN A 91 -19.49 2.96 2.33
CA GLN A 91 -18.67 2.07 1.51
C GLN A 91 -19.43 0.82 1.12
N THR A 92 -19.36 0.48 -0.16
CA THR A 92 -19.95 -0.72 -0.74
C THR A 92 -18.85 -1.70 -1.05
N ALA A 93 -19.00 -2.94 -0.59
CA ALA A 93 -18.05 -4.01 -0.91
C ALA A 93 -18.31 -4.53 -2.33
N SER A 94 -17.21 -4.86 -3.01
CA SER A 94 -17.20 -5.52 -4.31
C SER A 94 -16.45 -6.84 -4.22
N GLU A 95 -16.86 -7.80 -5.01
CA GLU A 95 -16.21 -9.10 -5.10
C GLU A 95 -15.08 -9.05 -6.11
N HIS A 96 -13.92 -9.56 -5.71
CA HIS A 96 -12.71 -9.65 -6.52
C HIS A 96 -12.17 -11.06 -6.45
N GLY A 97 -11.72 -11.58 -7.58
CA GLY A 97 -11.20 -12.94 -7.59
C GLY A 97 -10.37 -13.28 -8.81
N VAL A 98 -9.72 -14.42 -8.74
CA VAL A 98 -8.94 -15.01 -9.82
C VAL A 98 -9.21 -16.51 -9.85
N MET A 99 -9.26 -17.08 -11.05
CA MET A 99 -9.49 -18.50 -11.29
C MET A 99 -8.40 -19.07 -12.19
N THR A 100 -7.94 -20.28 -11.86
CA THR A 100 -7.05 -21.06 -12.72
C THR A 100 -7.54 -22.50 -12.78
N PHE A 101 -7.52 -23.06 -13.98
CA PHE A 101 -7.87 -24.45 -14.25
C PHE A 101 -6.63 -25.31 -14.37
N ILE A 102 -6.54 -26.39 -13.59
CA ILE A 102 -5.45 -27.36 -13.62
C ILE A 102 -6.00 -28.69 -14.14
N SER A 103 -5.55 -29.11 -15.35
CA SER A 103 -5.99 -30.37 -15.91
C SER A 103 -5.38 -31.59 -15.17
N ASP A 104 -6.13 -32.69 -15.13
CA ASP A 104 -5.63 -33.96 -14.56
C ASP A 104 -4.31 -34.40 -15.15
N ARG A 105 -4.14 -34.19 -16.45
CA ARG A 105 -2.90 -34.52 -17.13
C ARG A 105 -1.72 -33.73 -16.59
N LEU A 106 -1.91 -32.45 -16.27
CA LEU A 106 -0.88 -31.62 -15.65
C LEU A 106 -0.60 -32.08 -14.22
N ALA A 107 -1.64 -32.39 -13.44
CA ALA A 107 -1.50 -32.88 -12.07
C ALA A 107 -0.82 -34.23 -12.00
N TYR A 108 -1.13 -35.19 -12.89
CA TYR A 108 -0.49 -36.52 -12.91
C TYR A 108 0.94 -36.53 -13.45
N GLN A 109 1.29 -35.61 -14.30
CA GLN A 109 2.61 -35.53 -14.94
C GLN A 109 3.49 -34.44 -14.33
N GLY A 110 2.92 -33.58 -13.52
CA GLY A 110 3.59 -32.56 -12.72
C GLY A 110 3.86 -33.01 -11.30
N ASN A 111 4.36 -32.10 -10.50
CA ASN A 111 4.54 -32.29 -9.08
C ASN A 111 3.25 -31.96 -8.32
N ASP A 112 2.94 -32.67 -7.23
CA ASP A 112 1.76 -32.43 -6.39
C ASP A 112 1.69 -30.98 -5.83
N ASP A 113 2.81 -30.28 -5.80
CA ASP A 113 2.93 -28.91 -5.33
C ASP A 113 2.35 -27.85 -6.30
N ALA A 114 2.02 -28.22 -7.55
CA ALA A 114 1.54 -27.25 -8.55
C ALA A 114 0.24 -26.53 -8.12
N VAL A 115 -0.65 -27.23 -7.43
CA VAL A 115 -1.90 -26.67 -6.90
C VAL A 115 -1.61 -25.65 -5.80
N ALA A 116 -0.71 -25.98 -4.88
CA ALA A 116 -0.30 -25.09 -3.80
C ALA A 116 0.36 -23.81 -4.31
N ILE A 117 1.22 -23.94 -5.33
CA ILE A 117 1.89 -22.81 -5.97
C ILE A 117 0.87 -21.86 -6.63
N VAL A 118 -0.10 -22.42 -7.38
CA VAL A 118 -1.15 -21.63 -8.00
C VAL A 118 -1.99 -20.91 -6.95
N GLY A 119 -2.35 -21.59 -5.86
CA GLY A 119 -3.08 -20.98 -4.74
C GLY A 119 -2.31 -19.81 -4.12
N GLU A 120 -1.00 -19.97 -3.93
CA GLU A 120 -0.15 -18.89 -3.41
C GLU A 120 -0.04 -17.71 -4.38
N GLN A 121 0.11 -17.95 -5.68
CA GLN A 121 0.12 -16.91 -6.71
C GLN A 121 -1.20 -16.14 -6.74
N HIS A 122 -2.33 -16.85 -6.63
CA HIS A 122 -3.64 -16.23 -6.58
C HIS A 122 -3.80 -15.34 -5.34
N GLY A 123 -3.41 -15.85 -4.17
CA GLY A 123 -3.47 -15.08 -2.93
C GLY A 123 -2.66 -13.79 -3.02
N ARG A 124 -1.47 -13.87 -3.61
CA ARG A 124 -0.62 -12.69 -3.86
C ARG A 124 -1.25 -11.74 -4.88
N ALA A 125 -1.83 -12.23 -5.95
CA ALA A 125 -2.47 -11.41 -6.98
C ALA A 125 -3.67 -10.64 -6.41
N VAL A 126 -4.52 -11.31 -5.63
CA VAL A 126 -5.68 -10.68 -4.97
C VAL A 126 -5.20 -9.70 -3.88
N GLY A 127 -4.16 -10.07 -3.11
CA GLY A 127 -3.55 -9.17 -2.14
C GLY A 127 -2.96 -7.90 -2.77
N ARG A 128 -2.28 -8.03 -3.93
CA ARG A 128 -1.79 -6.88 -4.68
C ARG A 128 -2.92 -5.98 -5.17
N LEU A 129 -4.01 -6.57 -5.67
CA LEU A 129 -5.17 -5.79 -6.11
C LEU A 129 -5.75 -4.97 -4.96
N LEU A 130 -5.91 -5.59 -3.78
CA LEU A 130 -6.37 -4.90 -2.57
C LEU A 130 -5.45 -3.73 -2.20
N ASP A 131 -4.14 -3.91 -2.30
CA ASP A 131 -3.18 -2.83 -2.04
C ASP A 131 -3.29 -1.71 -3.07
N GLN A 132 -3.45 -2.05 -4.36
CA GLN A 132 -3.63 -1.08 -5.44
C GLN A 132 -4.95 -0.29 -5.28
N ASP A 133 -6.00 -0.92 -4.80
CA ASP A 133 -7.27 -0.26 -4.50
C ASP A 133 -7.12 0.79 -3.40
N ILE A 134 -6.33 0.50 -2.37
CA ILE A 134 -6.00 1.47 -1.31
C ILE A 134 -5.13 2.61 -1.87
N ILE A 135 -4.11 2.28 -2.67
CA ILE A 135 -3.22 3.25 -3.30
C ILE A 135 -4.00 4.19 -4.23
N GLY A 136 -5.01 3.67 -4.92
CA GLY A 136 -5.88 4.46 -5.79
C GLY A 136 -6.58 5.62 -5.08
N LEU A 137 -6.74 5.55 -3.76
CA LEU A 137 -7.32 6.65 -2.97
C LEU A 137 -6.33 7.80 -2.74
N PHE A 138 -5.04 7.60 -2.92
CA PHE A 138 -4.04 8.65 -2.66
C PHE A 138 -4.19 9.84 -3.60
N ASP A 139 -4.61 9.59 -4.86
CA ASP A 139 -4.91 10.62 -5.86
C ASP A 139 -6.21 11.41 -5.54
N GLY A 140 -7.02 10.90 -4.61
CA GLY A 140 -8.26 11.54 -4.15
C GLY A 140 -8.05 12.69 -3.18
N PHE A 141 -6.91 12.74 -2.49
CA PHE A 141 -6.66 13.79 -1.51
C PHE A 141 -6.61 15.18 -2.16
N SER A 142 -7.35 16.12 -1.59
CA SER A 142 -7.39 17.50 -2.08
C SER A 142 -6.07 18.26 -1.94
N ASN A 143 -5.20 17.80 -1.06
CA ASN A 143 -3.90 18.39 -0.82
C ASN A 143 -2.80 17.56 -1.47
N SER A 144 -1.99 18.20 -2.31
CA SER A 144 -0.87 17.58 -2.99
C SER A 144 0.43 18.34 -2.74
N ILE A 145 1.51 17.64 -2.50
CA ILE A 145 2.86 18.17 -2.31
C ILE A 145 3.79 17.55 -3.34
N GLY A 146 4.62 18.39 -3.94
CA GLY A 146 5.50 18.01 -5.02
C GLY A 146 4.95 18.43 -6.37
N SER A 147 5.56 17.94 -7.42
CA SER A 147 5.14 18.18 -8.80
C SER A 147 5.73 17.13 -9.73
N ALA A 148 5.05 16.90 -10.86
CA ALA A 148 5.52 16.02 -11.90
C ALA A 148 6.95 16.39 -12.36
N GLY A 149 7.81 15.40 -12.53
CA GLY A 149 9.22 15.57 -12.91
C GLY A 149 10.13 16.13 -11.84
N ALA A 150 9.63 16.45 -10.64
CA ALA A 150 10.44 16.92 -9.52
C ALA A 150 10.66 15.82 -8.48
N ALA A 151 11.89 15.66 -8.03
CA ALA A 151 12.21 14.72 -6.98
C ALA A 151 11.62 15.18 -5.63
N LEU A 152 11.02 14.26 -4.90
CA LEU A 152 10.64 14.50 -3.51
C LEU A 152 11.88 14.70 -2.67
N ASN A 153 11.81 15.65 -1.74
CA ASN A 153 12.89 15.96 -0.81
C ASN A 153 12.41 15.86 0.64
N LEU A 154 13.35 15.94 1.56
CA LEU A 154 13.09 15.86 2.99
C LEU A 154 12.10 16.93 3.46
N ASN A 155 12.16 18.12 2.91
CA ASN A 155 11.25 19.21 3.23
C ASN A 155 9.81 18.89 2.79
N SER A 156 9.62 18.15 1.69
CA SER A 156 8.28 17.75 1.23
C SER A 156 7.55 16.93 2.29
N ILE A 157 8.23 15.98 2.92
CA ILE A 157 7.64 15.19 4.01
C ILE A 157 7.39 16.05 5.25
N ALA A 158 8.34 16.94 5.61
CA ALA A 158 8.16 17.84 6.75
C ALA A 158 6.96 18.75 6.57
N VAL A 159 6.74 19.28 5.37
CA VAL A 159 5.57 20.13 5.03
C VAL A 159 4.28 19.32 5.11
N ALA A 160 4.25 18.09 4.57
CA ALA A 160 3.10 17.19 4.66
C ALA A 160 2.71 16.94 6.13
N VAL A 161 3.68 16.57 6.96
CA VAL A 161 3.45 16.32 8.39
C VAL A 161 2.99 17.58 9.11
N SER A 162 3.59 18.74 8.81
CA SER A 162 3.17 20.02 9.38
C SER A 162 1.73 20.36 9.01
N PHE A 163 1.36 20.12 7.74
CA PHE A 163 -0.01 20.34 7.26
C PHE A 163 -1.01 19.46 8.01
N LEU A 164 -0.74 18.16 8.15
CA LEU A 164 -1.61 17.21 8.85
C LEU A 164 -1.77 17.52 10.35
N ARG A 165 -0.78 18.14 10.96
CA ARG A 165 -0.79 18.55 12.37
C ARG A 165 -1.34 19.95 12.59
N SER A 166 -1.53 20.73 11.52
CA SER A 166 -2.15 22.04 11.62
C SER A 166 -3.65 21.89 11.94
N ASP A 167 -4.20 22.89 12.64
CA ASP A 167 -5.57 22.84 13.18
C ASP A 167 -6.55 23.65 12.35
N ASP A 168 -6.49 23.56 11.04
CA ASP A 168 -7.25 24.44 10.13
C ASP A 168 -8.59 23.86 9.66
N SER A 169 -8.99 22.66 10.09
CA SER A 169 -10.19 22.00 9.58
C SER A 169 -11.30 21.85 10.61
N THR A 170 -12.52 21.65 10.13
CA THR A 170 -13.69 21.27 10.95
C THR A 170 -13.44 19.98 11.76
N TYR A 171 -12.53 19.16 11.31
CA TYR A 171 -12.21 17.86 11.93
C TYR A 171 -11.02 17.94 12.91
N GLY A 172 -10.26 19.05 12.88
CA GLY A 172 -9.05 19.23 13.68
C GLY A 172 -7.82 18.52 13.10
N PRO A 173 -6.70 18.55 13.85
CA PRO A 173 -5.46 17.93 13.39
C PRO A 173 -5.62 16.44 13.19
N ALA A 174 -4.87 15.89 12.23
CA ALA A 174 -4.90 14.47 11.91
C ALA A 174 -4.48 13.64 13.14
N PRO A 175 -5.28 12.63 13.53
CA PRO A 175 -4.94 11.77 14.67
C PRO A 175 -3.76 10.85 14.34
N ASN A 176 -2.95 10.55 15.34
CA ASN A 176 -1.89 9.55 15.20
C ASN A 176 -2.49 8.13 15.17
N PRO A 177 -1.84 7.15 14.54
CA PRO A 177 -0.57 7.25 13.81
C PRO A 177 -0.73 7.91 12.43
N ILE A 178 0.30 8.66 12.02
CA ILE A 178 0.47 9.17 10.67
C ILE A 178 1.50 8.29 9.99
N ASN A 179 1.22 7.86 8.77
CA ASN A 179 2.06 6.97 7.98
C ASN A 179 2.36 7.61 6.62
N ALA A 180 3.46 7.21 6.01
CA ALA A 180 3.79 7.57 4.64
C ALA A 180 3.95 6.30 3.81
N SER A 181 3.30 6.23 2.65
CA SER A 181 3.47 5.17 1.68
C SER A 181 4.01 5.77 0.37
N LEU A 182 5.20 5.35 -0.04
CA LEU A 182 5.90 5.90 -1.18
C LEU A 182 6.41 4.80 -2.11
N HIS A 183 6.59 5.14 -3.39
CA HIS A 183 7.23 4.25 -4.35
C HIS A 183 8.74 4.08 -4.02
N PRO A 184 9.33 2.90 -4.24
CA PRO A 184 10.75 2.63 -3.95
C PRO A 184 11.71 3.66 -4.52
N GLU A 185 11.48 4.12 -5.74
CA GLU A 185 12.32 5.12 -6.39
C GLU A 185 12.19 6.52 -5.77
N GLN A 186 11.01 6.89 -5.27
CA GLN A 186 10.83 8.13 -4.50
C GLN A 186 11.63 8.07 -3.20
N ILE A 187 11.60 6.93 -2.52
CA ILE A 187 12.40 6.70 -1.30
C ILE A 187 13.88 6.79 -1.60
N ARG A 188 14.35 6.17 -2.69
CA ARG A 188 15.74 6.29 -3.14
C ARG A 188 16.14 7.75 -3.36
N ARG A 189 15.27 8.56 -3.97
CA ARG A 189 15.50 10.00 -4.17
C ARG A 189 15.62 10.74 -2.84
N LEU A 190 14.73 10.44 -1.88
CA LEU A 190 14.82 11.00 -0.53
C LEU A 190 16.14 10.67 0.16
N ILE A 191 16.59 9.41 0.07
CA ILE A 191 17.89 9.00 0.62
C ILE A 191 19.03 9.78 -0.03
N THR A 192 18.97 9.97 -1.35
CA THR A 192 19.99 10.72 -2.09
C THR A 192 19.99 12.21 -1.69
N ASP A 193 18.82 12.79 -1.47
CA ASP A 193 18.69 14.17 -0.99
C ASP A 193 19.30 14.32 0.40
N VAL A 194 18.96 13.43 1.33
CA VAL A 194 19.56 13.40 2.68
C VAL A 194 21.08 13.24 2.61
N ALA A 195 21.58 12.33 1.78
CA ALA A 195 23.03 12.11 1.59
C ALA A 195 23.71 13.32 0.92
N GLY A 196 23.04 13.97 -0.02
CA GLY A 196 23.51 15.21 -0.67
C GLY A 196 23.57 16.39 0.29
N GLN A 197 22.58 16.52 1.16
CA GLN A 197 22.54 17.56 2.19
C GLN A 197 23.66 17.42 3.22
N THR A 198 24.06 16.20 3.55
CA THR A 198 25.20 15.92 4.43
C THR A 198 26.52 16.51 3.90
N ASN A 199 26.67 16.59 2.58
CA ASN A 199 27.85 17.18 1.95
C ASN A 199 27.72 18.70 1.74
N SER A 200 26.53 19.27 1.76
CA SER A 200 26.26 20.66 1.41
C SER A 200 26.00 21.56 2.63
N ILE A 201 25.58 21.01 3.75
CA ILE A 201 25.33 21.79 4.97
C ILE A 201 26.64 21.92 5.75
N THR A 202 27.52 22.82 5.31
CA THR A 202 28.68 23.20 6.09
C THR A 202 28.36 24.23 7.18
N THR A 203 27.23 24.95 7.04
CA THR A 203 26.86 25.99 8.03
C THR A 203 25.36 26.22 8.10
N PHE A 204 24.82 26.24 9.31
CA PHE A 204 23.49 26.78 9.60
C PHE A 204 23.66 28.04 10.46
N GLY A 205 23.23 29.19 9.93
CA GLY A 205 23.43 30.46 10.65
C GLY A 205 24.88 30.89 10.84
N GLY A 206 25.82 30.39 10.00
CA GLY A 206 27.24 30.69 10.09
C GLY A 206 28.05 29.71 10.95
N GLU A 207 27.42 28.78 11.65
CA GLU A 207 28.10 27.78 12.46
C GLU A 207 28.10 26.41 11.75
N PRO A 208 29.17 25.63 11.82
CA PRO A 208 29.27 24.32 11.24
C PRO A 208 28.27 23.34 11.95
N ILE A 209 27.46 22.65 11.17
CA ILE A 209 26.59 21.60 11.71
C ILE A 209 27.45 20.39 12.07
N PRO A 210 27.29 19.83 13.28
CA PRO A 210 27.99 18.62 13.64
C PRO A 210 27.69 17.48 12.68
N THR A 211 28.72 16.94 12.06
CA THR A 211 28.63 15.84 11.07
C THR A 211 27.88 14.61 11.60
N GLY A 212 27.83 14.44 12.92
CA GLY A 212 27.14 13.32 13.57
C GLY A 212 25.62 13.34 13.43
N LEU A 213 24.99 14.53 13.38
CA LEU A 213 23.52 14.60 13.29
C LEU A 213 22.99 14.09 11.93
N SER A 214 23.68 14.46 10.87
CA SER A 214 23.31 14.02 9.52
C SER A 214 23.63 12.54 9.28
N GLU A 215 24.72 12.05 9.87
CA GLU A 215 25.12 10.65 9.79
C GLU A 215 24.14 9.75 10.57
N ASP A 216 23.64 10.21 11.71
CA ASP A 216 22.62 9.49 12.49
C ASP A 216 21.28 9.44 11.75
N ILE A 217 20.84 10.52 11.12
CA ILE A 217 19.62 10.54 10.31
C ILE A 217 19.72 9.52 9.16
N VAL A 218 20.81 9.52 8.40
CA VAL A 218 21.01 8.58 7.29
C VAL A 218 21.10 7.14 7.79
N LYS A 219 21.84 6.88 8.86
CA LYS A 219 22.01 5.53 9.42
C LYS A 219 20.69 4.98 9.97
N ASN A 220 19.91 5.79 10.66
CA ASN A 220 18.66 5.38 11.26
C ASN A 220 17.60 5.15 10.19
N TYR A 221 17.55 6.00 9.20
CA TYR A 221 16.65 5.85 8.06
C TYR A 221 16.96 4.59 7.24
N MET A 222 18.22 4.37 6.87
CA MET A 222 18.66 3.18 6.14
C MET A 222 18.45 1.87 6.92
N ARG A 223 18.32 1.94 8.24
CA ARG A 223 18.05 0.76 9.10
C ARG A 223 16.57 0.55 9.38
N GLY A 224 15.67 1.41 8.86
CA GLY A 224 14.22 1.32 9.11
C GLY A 224 13.88 1.46 10.59
N ARG A 225 14.73 2.08 11.39
CA ARG A 225 14.67 2.04 12.84
C ARG A 225 13.95 3.22 13.46
N ASP A 226 14.04 4.40 12.84
CA ASP A 226 13.43 5.61 13.35
C ASP A 226 12.55 6.28 12.29
N PRO A 227 11.34 6.69 12.67
CA PRO A 227 10.43 7.38 11.76
C PRO A 227 10.98 8.77 11.42
N LEU A 228 10.92 9.15 10.16
CA LEU A 228 11.29 10.47 9.69
C LEU A 228 10.23 11.50 10.12
N PHE A 229 10.62 12.51 10.88
CA PHE A 229 9.69 13.47 11.52
C PHE A 229 8.60 12.83 12.38
N GLY A 230 8.86 11.63 12.91
CA GLY A 230 7.87 10.85 13.67
C GLY A 230 6.85 10.11 12.81
N VAL A 231 7.11 9.95 11.50
CA VAL A 231 6.26 9.24 10.55
C VAL A 231 7.03 8.07 9.95
N PRO A 232 6.57 6.83 10.12
CA PRO A 232 7.15 5.68 9.44
C PRO A 232 6.89 5.79 7.93
N ILE A 233 7.94 5.56 7.15
CA ILE A 233 7.84 5.52 5.70
C ILE A 233 7.84 4.06 5.26
N ILE A 234 6.81 3.68 4.53
CA ILE A 234 6.61 2.34 4.03
C ILE A 234 6.79 2.35 2.53
N GLU A 235 7.53 1.37 2.07
CA GLU A 235 7.80 1.15 0.66
C GLU A 235 6.68 0.28 0.07
N SER A 236 6.03 0.78 -1.00
CA SER A 236 5.09 -0.02 -1.77
C SER A 236 5.45 0.01 -3.26
N PRO A 237 5.94 -1.11 -3.80
CA PRO A 237 6.19 -1.26 -5.24
C PRO A 237 4.90 -1.37 -6.05
N ASN A 238 3.74 -1.51 -5.39
CA ASN A 238 2.43 -1.54 -6.04
C ASN A 238 1.94 -0.14 -6.46
N ILE A 239 2.59 0.93 -6.00
CA ILE A 239 2.35 2.28 -6.49
C ILE A 239 2.82 2.33 -7.95
N SER A 240 1.89 2.59 -8.88
CA SER A 240 2.21 2.68 -10.29
C SER A 240 2.92 3.98 -10.63
N ARG A 241 3.81 3.92 -11.62
CA ARG A 241 4.38 5.11 -12.25
C ARG A 241 3.54 5.47 -13.47
N ASP A 242 3.43 6.74 -13.75
CA ASP A 242 2.81 7.22 -14.97
C ASP A 242 3.75 7.13 -16.19
N GLY A 243 3.28 7.60 -17.37
CA GLY A 243 4.09 7.60 -18.59
C GLY A 243 5.29 8.56 -18.59
N SER A 244 5.41 9.39 -17.56
CA SER A 244 6.51 10.34 -17.33
C SER A 244 7.44 9.88 -16.19
N ASP A 245 7.25 8.64 -15.72
CA ASP A 245 7.95 8.09 -14.56
C ASP A 245 7.67 8.84 -13.23
N ASP A 246 6.53 9.49 -13.11
CA ASP A 246 6.08 10.08 -11.86
C ASP A 246 5.24 9.08 -11.07
N ALA A 247 5.34 9.12 -9.75
CA ALA A 247 4.56 8.27 -8.84
C ALA A 247 3.80 9.11 -7.82
N LYS A 248 2.62 8.61 -7.42
CA LYS A 248 1.74 9.23 -6.44
C LYS A 248 1.73 8.38 -5.17
N GLY A 249 2.54 8.78 -4.20
CA GLY A 249 2.47 8.28 -2.84
C GLY A 249 1.58 9.15 -1.97
N ALA A 250 1.51 8.87 -0.68
CA ALA A 250 0.76 9.71 0.27
C ALA A 250 1.37 9.70 1.67
N VAL A 251 1.11 10.79 2.40
CA VAL A 251 1.29 10.88 3.85
C VAL A 251 -0.09 11.08 4.46
N PHE A 252 -0.53 10.16 5.30
CA PHE A 252 -1.88 10.16 5.82
C PHE A 252 -1.99 9.58 7.24
N SER A 253 -3.03 10.00 7.95
CA SER A 253 -3.43 9.36 9.20
C SER A 253 -4.13 8.02 8.91
N THR A 254 -3.92 7.02 9.75
CA THR A 254 -4.63 5.73 9.64
C THR A 254 -6.16 5.92 9.58
N ARG A 255 -6.70 7.01 10.15
CA ARG A 255 -8.13 7.32 10.11
C ARG A 255 -8.58 8.10 8.89
N ALA A 256 -7.66 8.53 8.02
CA ALA A 256 -8.00 9.21 6.77
C ALA A 256 -8.67 8.27 5.78
N LEU A 257 -8.23 7.02 5.77
CA LEU A 257 -8.69 5.99 4.86
C LEU A 257 -9.27 4.81 5.63
N HIS A 258 -10.21 4.10 5.02
CA HIS A 258 -10.72 2.87 5.57
C HIS A 258 -10.89 1.80 4.49
N LEU A 259 -10.75 0.56 4.94
CA LEU A 259 -10.97 -0.65 4.18
C LEU A 259 -12.10 -1.43 4.86
N ALA A 260 -13.21 -1.60 4.16
CA ALA A 260 -14.35 -2.36 4.63
C ALA A 260 -14.28 -3.78 4.06
N ILE A 261 -14.08 -4.77 4.90
CA ILE A 261 -13.93 -6.18 4.51
C ILE A 261 -15.18 -6.93 4.92
N GLU A 262 -15.84 -7.59 3.95
CA GLU A 262 -16.94 -8.51 4.22
C GLU A 262 -16.41 -9.93 4.41
N ASN A 263 -15.59 -10.39 3.46
CA ASN A 263 -14.94 -11.69 3.52
C ASN A 263 -13.44 -11.53 3.22
N GLU A 264 -12.63 -12.14 4.08
CA GLU A 264 -11.20 -12.23 3.84
C GLU A 264 -10.91 -13.08 2.59
N ILE A 265 -9.69 -12.93 2.06
CA ILE A 265 -9.24 -13.69 0.90
C ILE A 265 -9.28 -15.18 1.24
N ARG A 266 -10.02 -15.95 0.46
CA ARG A 266 -10.18 -17.39 0.58
C ARG A 266 -9.94 -18.07 -0.76
N ALA A 267 -9.43 -19.28 -0.73
CA ALA A 267 -9.30 -20.13 -1.91
C ALA A 267 -10.30 -21.29 -1.81
N GLU A 268 -10.97 -21.57 -2.91
CA GLU A 268 -11.92 -22.67 -3.07
C GLU A 268 -11.47 -23.53 -4.25
N GLU A 269 -11.66 -24.85 -4.12
CA GLU A 269 -11.34 -25.81 -5.17
C GLU A 269 -12.63 -26.48 -5.64
N GLU A 270 -12.80 -26.54 -6.96
CA GLU A 270 -13.90 -27.28 -7.58
C GLU A 270 -13.37 -28.27 -8.61
N ARG A 271 -13.88 -29.50 -8.50
CA ARG A 271 -13.56 -30.57 -9.44
C ARG A 271 -14.53 -30.55 -10.62
N ASP A 272 -14.03 -30.22 -11.82
CA ASP A 272 -14.79 -30.39 -13.05
C ASP A 272 -14.47 -31.73 -13.71
N ALA A 273 -15.43 -32.65 -13.65
CA ALA A 273 -15.28 -33.97 -14.24
C ALA A 273 -15.39 -33.96 -15.77
N SER A 274 -16.09 -32.98 -16.33
CA SER A 274 -16.27 -32.86 -17.78
C SER A 274 -15.04 -32.32 -18.49
N LEU A 275 -14.37 -31.35 -17.87
CA LEU A 275 -13.10 -30.79 -18.31
C LEU A 275 -11.88 -31.59 -17.84
N ARG A 276 -12.09 -32.58 -16.95
CA ARG A 276 -11.03 -33.47 -16.40
C ARG A 276 -9.91 -32.66 -15.74
N GLY A 277 -10.29 -31.80 -14.80
CA GLY A 277 -9.36 -30.98 -14.06
C GLY A 277 -9.98 -30.40 -12.81
N THR A 278 -9.21 -29.61 -12.08
CA THR A 278 -9.58 -28.91 -10.87
C THR A 278 -9.50 -27.40 -11.12
N GLU A 279 -10.56 -26.69 -10.78
CA GLU A 279 -10.60 -25.24 -10.78
C GLU A 279 -10.22 -24.75 -9.39
N ILE A 280 -9.26 -23.81 -9.33
CA ILE A 280 -8.88 -23.12 -8.10
C ILE A 280 -9.38 -21.69 -8.25
N VAL A 281 -10.27 -21.29 -7.36
CA VAL A 281 -10.86 -19.95 -7.33
C VAL A 281 -10.44 -19.29 -6.04
N THR A 282 -9.87 -18.10 -6.13
CA THR A 282 -9.51 -17.28 -4.97
C THR A 282 -10.33 -16.01 -5.01
N VAL A 283 -11.09 -15.75 -3.96
CA VAL A 283 -12.05 -14.65 -3.86
C VAL A 283 -11.85 -13.88 -2.57
N GLY A 284 -12.04 -12.57 -2.63
CA GLY A 284 -12.16 -11.67 -1.49
C GLY A 284 -13.24 -10.62 -1.75
N VAL A 285 -13.87 -10.13 -0.71
CA VAL A 285 -14.95 -9.13 -0.80
C VAL A 285 -14.59 -7.94 0.08
N TRP A 286 -14.31 -6.81 -0.54
CA TRP A 286 -13.94 -5.59 0.16
C TRP A 286 -14.39 -4.33 -0.57
N GLY A 287 -14.39 -3.22 0.16
CA GLY A 287 -14.56 -1.88 -0.38
C GLY A 287 -13.63 -0.92 0.35
N GLN A 288 -13.06 0.04 -0.37
CA GLN A 288 -12.16 1.02 0.18
C GLN A 288 -12.75 2.42 0.05
N GLY A 289 -12.31 3.34 0.90
CA GLY A 289 -12.74 4.72 0.79
C GLY A 289 -12.01 5.67 1.69
N GLU A 290 -12.17 6.92 1.30
CA GLU A 290 -11.67 8.06 2.04
C GLU A 290 -12.67 8.45 3.12
N THR A 291 -12.20 8.62 4.35
CA THR A 291 -13.01 9.03 5.49
C THR A 291 -12.94 10.52 5.66
N VAL A 292 -11.74 11.08 5.78
CA VAL A 292 -11.52 12.51 6.00
C VAL A 292 -10.37 12.98 5.12
N ASP A 293 -10.69 13.72 4.08
CA ASP A 293 -9.77 14.24 3.06
C ASP A 293 -8.59 15.02 3.65
N VAL A 294 -8.87 15.95 4.56
CA VAL A 294 -7.84 16.80 5.16
C VAL A 294 -6.82 16.08 6.05
N TRP A 295 -7.02 14.79 6.34
CA TRP A 295 -6.08 13.97 7.08
C TRP A 295 -5.14 13.16 6.18
N GLY A 296 -5.15 13.46 4.87
CA GLY A 296 -4.25 12.91 3.89
C GLY A 296 -3.65 13.99 3.00
N VAL A 297 -2.46 13.70 2.48
CA VAL A 297 -1.73 14.56 1.53
C VAL A 297 -1.10 13.67 0.47
N GLU A 298 -1.42 13.92 -0.80
CA GLU A 298 -0.77 13.26 -1.92
C GLU A 298 0.69 13.71 -2.02
N MET A 299 1.58 12.79 -2.34
CA MET A 299 3.00 13.03 -2.56
C MET A 299 3.34 12.69 -4.01
N LEU A 300 3.26 13.70 -4.88
CA LEU A 300 3.58 13.55 -6.30
C LEU A 300 5.07 13.84 -6.55
N GLY A 301 5.76 12.92 -7.17
CA GLY A 301 7.17 13.14 -7.49
C GLY A 301 7.78 12.13 -8.44
N ASP A 302 8.91 12.55 -9.02
CA ASP A 302 9.71 11.77 -9.94
C ASP A 302 10.17 10.43 -9.32
N ALA A 303 9.88 9.36 -10.01
CA ALA A 303 10.21 7.97 -9.68
C ALA A 303 11.01 7.28 -10.80
N VAL A 304 11.82 8.04 -11.53
CA VAL A 304 12.68 7.50 -12.60
C VAL A 304 13.62 6.46 -12.05
N SER A 305 13.60 5.27 -12.64
CA SER A 305 14.55 4.21 -12.34
C SER A 305 15.96 4.58 -12.84
N LEU A 306 16.97 4.02 -12.19
CA LEU A 306 18.35 4.08 -12.70
C LEU A 306 18.39 3.26 -14.00
N SER A 307 18.74 3.91 -15.11
CA SER A 307 19.04 3.27 -16.39
C SER A 307 20.46 2.73 -16.41
#